data_39ca6ff999bc4b330339f5272842edf9
#
_entry.id   39ca6ff999bc4b330339f5272842edf9
#
_cell.length_a   1.000
_cell.length_b   1.000
_cell.length_c   1.000
_cell.angle_alpha   90.00
_cell.angle_beta   90.00
_cell.angle_gamma   90.00
#
_symmetry.space_group_name_H-M   'P 1'
#
loop_
_entity.id
_entity.type
_entity.pdbx_description
1 polymer ?
#
loop_
_entity_poly.entity_id
_entity_poly.type
_entity_poly.pdbx_seq_one_letter_code
_entity_poly.pdbx_strand_id
1 'polypeptide(L)'
;LGMLCVKGRFGYTYVHHEDRLTHPLIRKGDALEPASWDEALNLVASKLWGYRGDSFATLCSAKATNEDGYIQQKFSRLVMQSNHIDHCTRLCHSPSVEAMLTSLGSGATSNSYIDYEEAGCLVIIGSDANSNHPVAAARMRRAVVERGAKLIIINPRRIEMCDFADLWLRPRPGTDVALLNGIANVILSENLSDEDFIKNRTEGFNDWKDIVD
;
A
#
# COMPACT_ATOMS: atom_id res chain seq x y z
N LEU A 1 4.09 22.31 -5.93
CA LEU A 1 4.84 21.78 -4.81
C LEU A 1 4.35 22.43 -3.51
N GLY A 2 4.61 21.82 -2.34
CA GLY A 2 4.13 22.33 -1.04
C GLY A 2 2.74 21.81 -0.63
N MET A 3 2.17 20.88 -1.37
CA MET A 3 0.92 20.22 -0.95
C MET A 3 1.21 19.21 0.15
N LEU A 4 0.48 19.33 1.25
CA LEU A 4 0.46 18.39 2.37
C LEU A 4 -0.98 17.97 2.62
N CYS A 5 -1.21 16.72 2.95
CA CYS A 5 -2.52 16.29 3.45
C CYS A 5 -2.75 16.80 4.88
N VAL A 6 -3.97 16.68 5.35
CA VAL A 6 -4.36 17.14 6.69
C VAL A 6 -3.49 16.55 7.81
N LYS A 7 -3.08 15.28 7.68
CA LYS A 7 -2.21 14.61 8.67
C LYS A 7 -0.81 15.24 8.72
N GLY A 8 -0.18 15.44 7.56
CA GLY A 8 1.14 16.07 7.47
C GLY A 8 1.14 17.53 7.88
N ARG A 9 0.02 18.24 7.67
CA ARG A 9 -0.10 19.67 7.98
C ARG A 9 -0.47 19.94 9.45
N PHE A 10 -1.34 19.15 10.03
CA PHE A 10 -1.95 19.43 11.33
C PHE A 10 -1.82 18.28 12.34
N GLY A 11 -1.41 17.09 11.91
CA GLY A 11 -1.40 15.90 12.75
C GLY A 11 -0.25 15.82 13.76
N TYR A 12 0.74 16.70 13.70
CA TYR A 12 1.95 16.63 14.52
C TYR A 12 1.70 16.83 16.04
N THR A 13 0.57 17.37 16.42
CA THR A 13 0.21 17.61 17.84
C THR A 13 0.08 16.32 18.65
N TYR A 14 -0.14 15.16 18.00
CA TYR A 14 -0.21 13.85 18.69
C TYR A 14 1.09 13.50 19.42
N VAL A 15 2.22 14.07 19.01
CA VAL A 15 3.53 13.78 19.64
C VAL A 15 3.58 14.19 21.09
N HIS A 16 2.85 15.26 21.45
CA HIS A 16 2.81 15.81 22.79
C HIS A 16 1.39 15.76 23.41
N HIS A 17 0.55 14.86 22.90
CA HIS A 17 -0.80 14.71 23.45
C HIS A 17 -0.75 14.24 24.90
N GLU A 18 -1.67 14.73 25.74
CA GLU A 18 -1.72 14.39 27.18
C GLU A 18 -1.95 12.90 27.45
N ASP A 19 -2.68 12.22 26.58
CA ASP A 19 -2.91 10.76 26.67
C ASP A 19 -1.71 9.93 26.21
N ARG A 20 -0.61 10.56 25.81
CA ARG A 20 0.56 9.82 25.38
C ARG A 20 1.23 9.12 26.54
N LEU A 21 1.45 7.82 26.41
CA LEU A 21 2.17 7.03 27.41
C LEU A 21 3.63 7.50 27.48
N THR A 22 4.08 7.90 28.66
CA THR A 22 5.46 8.35 28.94
C THR A 22 6.23 7.37 29.80
N HIS A 23 5.54 6.38 30.36
CA HIS A 23 6.11 5.33 31.20
C HIS A 23 5.56 3.96 30.81
N PRO A 24 6.31 2.87 31.04
CA PRO A 24 5.77 1.53 30.91
C PRO A 24 4.58 1.32 31.85
N LEU A 25 3.62 0.52 31.40
CA LEU A 25 2.48 0.08 32.20
C LEU A 25 2.51 -1.43 32.32
N ILE A 26 2.35 -1.94 33.55
CA ILE A 26 2.24 -3.38 33.82
C ILE A 26 0.85 -3.68 34.38
N ARG A 27 0.25 -4.77 33.90
CA ARG A 27 -1.04 -5.23 34.40
C ARG A 27 -0.91 -5.83 35.79
N LYS A 28 -1.64 -5.25 36.74
CA LYS A 28 -1.80 -5.79 38.09
C LYS A 28 -3.30 -5.97 38.37
N GLY A 29 -3.75 -7.22 38.37
CA GLY A 29 -5.17 -7.53 38.34
C GLY A 29 -5.84 -7.02 37.08
N ASP A 30 -6.89 -6.23 37.23
CA ASP A 30 -7.65 -5.68 36.10
C ASP A 30 -7.14 -4.32 35.60
N ALA A 31 -6.19 -3.70 36.31
CA ALA A 31 -5.67 -2.38 35.98
C ALA A 31 -4.27 -2.43 35.35
N LEU A 32 -3.96 -1.41 34.53
CA LEU A 32 -2.61 -1.11 34.07
C LEU A 32 -2.02 -0.05 35.00
N GLU A 33 -0.89 -0.35 35.64
CA GLU A 33 -0.21 0.53 36.57
C GLU A 33 1.16 0.95 36.04
N PRO A 34 1.60 2.20 36.31
CA PRO A 34 2.96 2.64 35.97
C PRO A 34 4.02 1.76 36.59
N ALA A 35 5.07 1.48 35.83
CA ALA A 35 6.20 0.69 36.24
C ALA A 35 7.51 1.35 35.77
N SER A 36 8.63 0.97 36.42
CA SER A 36 9.95 1.34 35.90
C SER A 36 10.30 0.56 34.62
N TRP A 37 11.23 1.09 33.83
CA TRP A 37 11.75 0.38 32.67
C TRP A 37 12.41 -0.95 33.04
N ASP A 38 13.14 -1.00 34.15
CA ASP A 38 13.79 -2.24 34.61
C ASP A 38 12.75 -3.31 34.97
N GLU A 39 11.69 -2.93 35.66
CA GLU A 39 10.60 -3.84 36.02
C GLU A 39 9.91 -4.36 34.75
N ALA A 40 9.58 -3.47 33.83
CA ALA A 40 8.90 -3.84 32.59
C ALA A 40 9.76 -4.77 31.71
N LEU A 41 11.05 -4.42 31.50
CA LEU A 41 11.96 -5.19 30.69
C LEU A 41 12.24 -6.57 31.29
N ASN A 42 12.43 -6.67 32.61
CA ASN A 42 12.60 -7.95 33.29
C ASN A 42 11.38 -8.84 33.18
N LEU A 43 10.18 -8.26 33.30
CA LEU A 43 8.92 -9.01 33.09
C LEU A 43 8.80 -9.51 31.67
N VAL A 44 9.05 -8.65 30.69
CA VAL A 44 9.00 -9.02 29.26
C VAL A 44 10.00 -10.12 28.95
N ALA A 45 11.27 -9.96 29.38
CA ALA A 45 12.30 -10.96 29.14
C ALA A 45 11.94 -12.32 29.76
N SER A 46 11.49 -12.33 31.00
CA SER A 46 11.09 -13.57 31.70
C SER A 46 9.93 -14.28 31.00
N LYS A 47 8.95 -13.53 30.50
CA LYS A 47 7.81 -14.09 29.76
C LYS A 47 8.20 -14.62 28.39
N LEU A 48 8.95 -13.84 27.62
CA LEU A 48 9.35 -14.21 26.25
C LEU A 48 10.30 -15.39 26.21
N TRP A 49 11.12 -15.58 27.27
CA TRP A 49 12.07 -16.70 27.33
C TRP A 49 11.43 -18.08 27.15
N GLY A 50 10.20 -18.23 27.61
CA GLY A 50 9.42 -19.48 27.48
C GLY A 50 8.83 -19.72 26.08
N TYR A 51 8.91 -18.73 25.18
CA TYR A 51 8.29 -18.79 23.85
C TYR A 51 9.32 -18.75 22.70
N ARG A 52 10.57 -19.16 22.95
CA ARG A 52 11.61 -19.18 21.90
C ARG A 52 11.31 -20.21 20.82
N GLY A 53 11.82 -19.98 19.61
CA GLY A 53 11.62 -20.86 18.45
C GLY A 53 10.25 -20.67 17.82
N ASP A 54 9.62 -21.76 17.42
CA ASP A 54 8.36 -21.76 16.66
C ASP A 54 7.15 -21.20 17.41
N SER A 55 7.27 -21.04 18.72
CA SER A 55 6.22 -20.42 19.55
C SER A 55 6.24 -18.90 19.55
N PHE A 56 7.24 -18.27 18.89
CA PHE A 56 7.37 -16.83 18.82
C PHE A 56 7.18 -16.34 17.38
N ALA A 57 6.32 -15.34 17.22
CA ALA A 57 6.18 -14.58 15.98
C ALA A 57 6.15 -13.08 16.27
N THR A 58 6.60 -12.29 15.31
CA THR A 58 6.58 -10.82 15.42
C THR A 58 6.11 -10.16 14.13
N LEU A 59 5.39 -9.06 14.26
CA LEU A 59 4.89 -8.25 13.15
C LEU A 59 5.49 -6.85 13.24
N CYS A 60 6.13 -6.43 12.15
CA CYS A 60 6.69 -5.08 12.01
C CYS A 60 5.67 -4.14 11.36
N SER A 61 5.86 -2.86 11.55
CA SER A 61 5.02 -1.81 10.97
C SER A 61 5.80 -0.92 10.02
N ALA A 62 5.16 -0.49 8.93
CA ALA A 62 5.70 0.55 8.05
C ALA A 62 5.73 1.94 8.71
N LYS A 63 5.17 2.10 9.90
CA LYS A 63 5.21 3.33 10.69
C LYS A 63 6.37 3.38 11.68
N ALA A 64 7.19 2.34 11.71
CA ALA A 64 8.46 2.28 12.43
C ALA A 64 9.61 2.73 11.52
N THR A 65 10.75 3.06 12.11
CA THR A 65 11.95 3.38 11.32
C THR A 65 12.60 2.11 10.77
N ASN A 66 13.51 2.27 9.82
CA ASN A 66 14.29 1.14 9.30
C ASN A 66 15.14 0.49 10.39
N GLU A 67 15.65 1.30 11.32
CA GLU A 67 16.43 0.85 12.48
C GLU A 67 15.59 -0.02 13.42
N ASP A 68 14.34 0.38 13.69
CA ASP A 68 13.40 -0.42 14.48
C ASP A 68 13.13 -1.76 13.81
N GLY A 69 12.87 -1.75 12.50
CA GLY A 69 12.64 -2.97 11.72
C GLY A 69 13.86 -3.90 11.72
N TYR A 70 15.06 -3.33 11.59
CA TYR A 70 16.30 -4.09 11.68
C TYR A 70 16.51 -4.73 13.06
N ILE A 71 16.35 -3.95 14.13
CA ILE A 71 16.50 -4.45 15.50
C ILE A 71 15.46 -5.52 15.82
N GLN A 72 14.21 -5.32 15.40
CA GLN A 72 13.14 -6.30 15.59
C GLN A 72 13.44 -7.62 14.87
N GLN A 73 13.96 -7.55 13.63
CA GLN A 73 14.38 -8.74 12.90
C GLN A 73 15.57 -9.44 13.57
N LYS A 74 16.55 -8.67 14.04
CA LYS A 74 17.71 -9.18 14.77
C LYS A 74 17.29 -9.85 16.08
N PHE A 75 16.42 -9.22 16.86
CA PHE A 75 15.85 -9.77 18.08
C PHE A 75 15.11 -11.10 17.82
N SER A 76 14.24 -11.12 16.82
CA SER A 76 13.50 -12.33 16.47
C SER A 76 14.43 -13.51 16.15
N ARG A 77 15.42 -13.29 15.30
CA ARG A 77 16.30 -14.37 14.83
C ARG A 77 17.36 -14.77 15.85
N LEU A 78 18.04 -13.83 16.48
CA LEU A 78 19.15 -14.12 17.37
C LEU A 78 18.72 -14.43 18.79
N VAL A 79 17.77 -13.69 19.34
CA VAL A 79 17.34 -13.85 20.73
C VAL A 79 16.20 -14.88 20.82
N MET A 80 15.15 -14.68 20.02
CA MET A 80 13.98 -15.54 20.06
C MET A 80 14.13 -16.83 19.21
N GLN A 81 15.18 -16.91 18.39
CA GLN A 81 15.46 -18.07 17.51
C GLN A 81 14.28 -18.43 16.60
N SER A 82 13.58 -17.39 16.11
CA SER A 82 12.41 -17.55 15.25
C SER A 82 12.57 -16.79 13.93
N ASN A 83 12.15 -17.43 12.85
CA ASN A 83 12.01 -16.81 11.53
C ASN A 83 10.57 -16.33 11.25
N HIS A 84 9.66 -16.48 12.19
CA HIS A 84 8.28 -16.01 12.06
C HIS A 84 8.22 -14.50 12.28
N ILE A 85 8.69 -13.78 11.28
CA ILE A 85 8.66 -12.32 11.22
C ILE A 85 8.01 -11.87 9.93
N ASP A 86 7.06 -10.97 10.02
CA ASP A 86 6.42 -10.40 8.85
C ASP A 86 6.16 -8.89 9.06
N HIS A 87 5.66 -8.25 8.03
CA HIS A 87 5.49 -6.82 7.97
C HIS A 87 4.12 -6.47 7.36
N CYS A 88 3.61 -5.28 7.65
CA CYS A 88 2.32 -4.84 7.11
C CYS A 88 2.29 -4.86 5.58
N THR A 89 3.43 -4.75 4.90
CA THR A 89 3.58 -4.84 3.45
C THR A 89 3.02 -6.15 2.87
N ARG A 90 3.06 -7.25 3.65
CA ARG A 90 2.54 -8.54 3.21
C ARG A 90 1.11 -8.45 2.67
N LEU A 91 0.24 -7.77 3.38
CA LEU A 91 -1.16 -7.60 3.01
C LEU A 91 -1.42 -6.26 2.29
N CYS A 92 -0.54 -5.27 2.44
CA CYS A 92 -0.73 -3.93 1.91
C CYS A 92 -0.47 -3.86 0.40
N HIS A 93 0.76 -4.13 -0.03
CA HIS A 93 1.17 -3.97 -1.43
C HIS A 93 2.22 -5.00 -1.91
N SER A 94 2.48 -6.06 -1.17
CA SER A 94 3.42 -7.10 -1.59
C SER A 94 3.09 -7.69 -2.97
N PRO A 95 1.83 -8.02 -3.30
CA PRO A 95 1.47 -8.47 -4.63
C PRO A 95 1.75 -7.42 -5.72
N SER A 96 1.51 -6.13 -5.43
CA SER A 96 1.78 -5.04 -6.37
C SER A 96 3.28 -4.83 -6.58
N VAL A 97 4.07 -4.94 -5.52
CA VAL A 97 5.54 -4.85 -5.61
C VAL A 97 6.08 -5.99 -6.47
N GLU A 98 5.63 -7.22 -6.24
CA GLU A 98 6.04 -8.40 -7.02
C GLU A 98 5.66 -8.25 -8.49
N ALA A 99 4.43 -7.82 -8.77
CA ALA A 99 3.97 -7.59 -10.13
C ALA A 99 4.81 -6.50 -10.84
N MET A 100 5.12 -5.40 -10.16
CA MET A 100 5.96 -4.34 -10.72
C MET A 100 7.40 -4.79 -10.94
N LEU A 101 7.99 -5.54 -10.01
CA LEU A 101 9.34 -6.10 -10.17
C LEU A 101 9.42 -7.03 -11.39
N THR A 102 8.41 -7.88 -11.55
CA THR A 102 8.34 -8.84 -12.67
C THR A 102 8.08 -8.14 -14.01
N SER A 103 7.16 -7.17 -14.03
CA SER A 103 6.73 -6.54 -15.29
C SER A 103 7.56 -5.32 -15.68
N LEU A 104 8.09 -4.56 -14.70
CA LEU A 104 8.77 -3.27 -14.93
C LEU A 104 10.22 -3.26 -14.45
N GLY A 105 10.67 -4.31 -13.78
CA GLY A 105 12.01 -4.39 -13.19
C GLY A 105 12.22 -3.53 -11.94
N SER A 106 11.18 -2.88 -11.41
CA SER A 106 11.24 -2.03 -10.23
C SER A 106 9.97 -2.14 -9.40
N GLY A 107 10.11 -2.34 -8.09
CA GLY A 107 8.97 -2.40 -7.15
C GLY A 107 8.42 -1.04 -6.73
N ALA A 108 8.72 0.03 -7.47
CA ALA A 108 8.24 1.39 -7.20
C ALA A 108 7.57 1.99 -8.42
N THR A 109 6.70 2.98 -8.20
CA THR A 109 6.05 3.71 -9.31
C THR A 109 7.08 4.34 -10.25
N SER A 110 6.85 4.22 -11.55
CA SER A 110 7.68 4.82 -12.61
C SER A 110 7.32 6.28 -12.90
N ASN A 111 6.16 6.75 -12.41
CA ASN A 111 5.62 8.06 -12.72
C ASN A 111 5.68 9.03 -11.53
N SER A 112 5.78 10.31 -11.81
CA SER A 112 5.69 11.37 -10.81
C SER A 112 4.24 11.80 -10.58
N TYR A 113 4.00 12.56 -9.52
CA TYR A 113 2.67 13.15 -9.27
C TYR A 113 2.26 14.20 -10.33
N ILE A 114 3.22 14.76 -11.07
CA ILE A 114 2.94 15.69 -12.15
C ILE A 114 2.30 14.96 -13.34
N ASP A 115 2.74 13.76 -13.62
CA ASP A 115 2.22 12.96 -14.73
C ASP A 115 0.72 12.68 -14.60
N TYR A 116 0.19 12.63 -13.36
CA TYR A 116 -1.27 12.53 -13.15
C TYR A 116 -2.02 13.76 -13.66
N GLU A 117 -1.42 14.96 -13.58
CA GLU A 117 -2.06 16.18 -14.08
C GLU A 117 -1.96 16.30 -15.61
N GLU A 118 -1.00 15.63 -16.24
CA GLU A 118 -0.71 15.70 -17.66
C GLU A 118 -1.38 14.57 -18.45
N ALA A 119 -1.92 13.57 -17.76
CA ALA A 119 -2.59 12.43 -18.38
C ALA A 119 -3.89 12.86 -19.09
N GLY A 120 -4.11 12.37 -20.30
CA GLY A 120 -5.37 12.55 -21.04
C GLY A 120 -6.48 11.61 -20.58
N CYS A 121 -6.12 10.47 -19.97
CA CYS A 121 -7.02 9.50 -19.37
C CYS A 121 -6.41 8.90 -18.11
N LEU A 122 -7.22 8.81 -17.06
CA LEU A 122 -6.86 8.23 -15.79
C LEU A 122 -7.75 7.01 -15.51
N VAL A 123 -7.14 5.89 -15.12
CA VAL A 123 -7.86 4.70 -14.66
C VAL A 123 -7.46 4.43 -13.21
N ILE A 124 -8.42 4.49 -12.29
CA ILE A 124 -8.21 4.23 -10.86
C ILE A 124 -8.88 2.90 -10.50
N ILE A 125 -8.07 1.92 -10.08
CA ILE A 125 -8.53 0.57 -9.81
C ILE A 125 -8.33 0.24 -8.33
N GLY A 126 -9.42 -0.16 -7.63
CA GLY A 126 -9.38 -0.66 -6.25
C GLY A 126 -8.87 0.33 -5.20
N SER A 127 -8.74 1.62 -5.55
CA SER A 127 -8.15 2.64 -4.69
C SER A 127 -9.19 3.70 -4.33
N ASP A 128 -9.20 4.10 -3.05
CA ASP A 128 -9.85 5.32 -2.58
C ASP A 128 -8.77 6.39 -2.36
N ALA A 129 -8.35 7.00 -3.47
CA ALA A 129 -7.23 7.94 -3.47
C ALA A 129 -7.49 9.18 -2.59
N ASN A 130 -8.74 9.64 -2.47
CA ASN A 130 -9.08 10.78 -1.61
C ASN A 130 -8.78 10.50 -0.13
N SER A 131 -9.11 9.29 0.34
CA SER A 131 -8.91 8.90 1.73
C SER A 131 -7.45 8.53 2.03
N ASN A 132 -6.76 7.85 1.10
CA ASN A 132 -5.43 7.28 1.35
C ASN A 132 -4.28 8.11 0.80
N HIS A 133 -4.47 8.78 -0.34
CA HIS A 133 -3.47 9.55 -1.05
C HIS A 133 -4.02 10.91 -1.52
N PRO A 134 -4.49 11.78 -0.60
CA PRO A 134 -5.26 12.98 -0.97
C PRO A 134 -4.50 13.97 -1.86
N VAL A 135 -3.17 14.02 -1.76
CA VAL A 135 -2.35 14.87 -2.64
C VAL A 135 -2.36 14.36 -4.08
N ALA A 136 -2.25 13.03 -4.28
CA ALA A 136 -2.37 12.42 -5.60
C ALA A 136 -3.79 12.60 -6.16
N ALA A 137 -4.82 12.37 -5.34
CA ALA A 137 -6.22 12.56 -5.72
C ALA A 137 -6.51 14.00 -6.15
N ALA A 138 -5.97 14.99 -5.45
CA ALA A 138 -6.12 16.40 -5.83
C ALA A 138 -5.53 16.69 -7.21
N ARG A 139 -4.39 16.09 -7.56
CA ARG A 139 -3.78 16.22 -8.88
C ARG A 139 -4.58 15.51 -9.97
N MET A 140 -5.05 14.31 -9.71
CA MET A 140 -5.93 13.57 -10.63
C MET A 140 -7.22 14.36 -10.90
N ARG A 141 -7.83 14.92 -9.84
CA ARG A 141 -9.03 15.74 -9.99
C ARG A 141 -8.77 17.02 -10.79
N ARG A 142 -7.61 17.64 -10.65
CA ARG A 142 -7.22 18.80 -11.48
C ARG A 142 -7.09 18.43 -12.95
N ALA A 143 -6.51 17.26 -13.28
CA ALA A 143 -6.47 16.78 -14.65
C ALA A 143 -7.87 16.67 -15.26
N VAL A 144 -8.82 16.13 -14.51
CA VAL A 144 -10.21 15.98 -14.97
C VAL A 144 -10.92 17.32 -15.09
N VAL A 145 -10.92 18.13 -14.02
CA VAL A 145 -11.74 19.35 -13.92
C VAL A 145 -11.14 20.50 -14.73
N GLU A 146 -9.81 20.67 -14.70
CA GLU A 146 -9.16 21.83 -15.30
C GLU A 146 -8.64 21.54 -16.72
N ARG A 147 -8.34 20.29 -17.04
CA ARG A 147 -7.73 19.89 -18.33
C ARG A 147 -8.59 18.96 -19.19
N GLY A 148 -9.73 18.52 -18.68
CA GLY A 148 -10.67 17.68 -19.42
C GLY A 148 -10.23 16.24 -19.62
N ALA A 149 -9.29 15.75 -18.78
CA ALA A 149 -8.89 14.35 -18.80
C ALA A 149 -10.08 13.43 -18.53
N LYS A 150 -10.11 12.28 -19.20
CA LYS A 150 -11.10 11.23 -18.94
C LYS A 150 -10.77 10.48 -17.65
N LEU A 151 -11.80 10.09 -16.90
CA LEU A 151 -11.64 9.35 -15.67
C LEU A 151 -12.49 8.09 -15.65
N ILE A 152 -11.84 6.95 -15.49
CA ILE A 152 -12.48 5.64 -15.33
C ILE A 152 -12.19 5.16 -13.90
N ILE A 153 -13.24 4.83 -13.16
CA ILE A 153 -13.14 4.23 -11.83
C ILE A 153 -13.56 2.76 -11.89
N ILE A 154 -12.69 1.89 -11.41
CA ILE A 154 -12.97 0.46 -11.25
C ILE A 154 -12.93 0.16 -9.75
N ASN A 155 -14.10 0.14 -9.10
CA ASN A 155 -14.19 -0.07 -7.67
C ASN A 155 -15.56 -0.63 -7.30
N PRO A 156 -15.66 -1.71 -6.50
CA PRO A 156 -16.94 -2.26 -6.06
C PRO A 156 -17.71 -1.28 -5.17
N ARG A 157 -17.02 -0.38 -4.47
CA ARG A 157 -17.59 0.67 -3.63
C ARG A 157 -17.58 2.01 -4.35
N ARG A 158 -18.67 2.77 -4.19
CA ARG A 158 -18.69 4.17 -4.65
C ARG A 158 -17.77 5.01 -3.77
N ILE A 159 -16.76 5.61 -4.39
CA ILE A 159 -15.79 6.52 -3.76
C ILE A 159 -16.05 7.95 -4.26
N GLU A 160 -15.52 8.95 -3.57
CA GLU A 160 -15.73 10.37 -3.93
C GLU A 160 -15.29 10.68 -5.37
N MET A 161 -14.22 10.07 -5.87
CA MET A 161 -13.76 10.27 -7.25
C MET A 161 -14.77 9.82 -8.31
N CYS A 162 -15.76 8.98 -7.95
CA CYS A 162 -16.83 8.61 -8.88
C CYS A 162 -17.70 9.80 -9.30
N ASP A 163 -17.73 10.89 -8.53
CA ASP A 163 -18.47 12.11 -8.85
C ASP A 163 -17.86 12.90 -10.02
N PHE A 164 -16.61 12.59 -10.35
CA PHE A 164 -15.85 13.21 -11.44
C PHE A 164 -15.62 12.22 -12.60
N ALA A 165 -16.05 10.96 -12.46
CA ALA A 165 -15.73 9.90 -13.42
C ALA A 165 -16.67 9.94 -14.64
N ASP A 166 -16.10 9.77 -15.84
CA ASP A 166 -16.86 9.49 -17.06
C ASP A 166 -17.47 8.08 -17.02
N LEU A 167 -16.79 7.13 -16.36
CA LEU A 167 -17.24 5.75 -16.25
C LEU A 167 -16.88 5.16 -14.87
N TRP A 168 -17.85 4.53 -14.25
CA TRP A 168 -17.65 3.76 -13.03
C TRP A 168 -18.08 2.30 -13.23
N LEU A 169 -17.09 1.41 -13.19
CA LEU A 169 -17.28 -0.04 -13.26
C LEU A 169 -17.27 -0.63 -11.83
N ARG A 170 -18.26 -1.48 -11.56
CA ARG A 170 -18.45 -2.15 -10.26
C ARG A 170 -18.23 -3.66 -10.38
N PRO A 171 -16.99 -4.13 -10.45
CA PRO A 171 -16.73 -5.56 -10.48
C PRO A 171 -17.14 -6.21 -9.14
N ARG A 172 -17.52 -7.46 -9.18
CA ARG A 172 -17.65 -8.26 -7.96
C ARG A 172 -16.26 -8.48 -7.37
N PRO A 173 -16.07 -8.43 -6.03
CA PRO A 173 -14.78 -8.76 -5.43
C PRO A 173 -14.23 -10.09 -5.95
N GLY A 174 -12.95 -10.11 -6.34
CA GLY A 174 -12.28 -11.28 -6.89
C GLY A 174 -12.41 -11.45 -8.42
N THR A 175 -13.03 -10.49 -9.14
CA THR A 175 -13.18 -10.56 -10.61
C THR A 175 -12.36 -9.54 -11.37
N ASP A 176 -11.40 -8.87 -10.71
CA ASP A 176 -10.56 -7.83 -11.32
C ASP A 176 -9.74 -8.36 -12.50
N VAL A 177 -9.15 -9.56 -12.36
CA VAL A 177 -8.36 -10.19 -13.44
C VAL A 177 -9.23 -10.45 -14.67
N ALA A 178 -10.43 -11.00 -14.48
CA ALA A 178 -11.34 -11.26 -15.59
C ALA A 178 -11.76 -9.96 -16.31
N LEU A 179 -12.03 -8.89 -15.56
CA LEU A 179 -12.33 -7.59 -16.13
C LEU A 179 -11.17 -7.01 -16.92
N LEU A 180 -9.96 -7.05 -16.36
CA LEU A 180 -8.76 -6.51 -17.01
C LEU A 180 -8.38 -7.31 -18.26
N ASN A 181 -8.46 -8.64 -18.21
CA ASN A 181 -8.26 -9.48 -19.38
C ASN A 181 -9.31 -9.21 -20.45
N GLY A 182 -10.59 -9.01 -20.07
CA GLY A 182 -11.64 -8.63 -21.01
C GLY A 182 -11.38 -7.27 -21.69
N ILE A 183 -10.88 -6.29 -20.96
CA ILE A 183 -10.48 -4.99 -21.53
C ILE A 183 -9.30 -5.19 -22.51
N ALA A 184 -8.30 -5.99 -22.11
CA ALA A 184 -7.15 -6.28 -22.96
C ALA A 184 -7.56 -7.04 -24.24
N ASN A 185 -8.45 -8.03 -24.13
CA ASN A 185 -9.00 -8.75 -25.29
C ASN A 185 -9.70 -7.79 -26.28
N VAL A 186 -10.52 -6.86 -25.80
CA VAL A 186 -11.15 -5.85 -26.66
C VAL A 186 -10.12 -4.98 -27.35
N ILE A 187 -9.08 -4.50 -26.63
CA ILE A 187 -8.00 -3.68 -27.22
C ILE A 187 -7.30 -4.44 -28.35
N LEU A 188 -7.03 -5.74 -28.15
CA LEU A 188 -6.36 -6.57 -29.15
C LEU A 188 -7.29 -6.88 -30.34
N SER A 189 -8.51 -7.30 -30.09
CA SER A 189 -9.48 -7.69 -31.14
C SER A 189 -9.89 -6.51 -32.05
N GLU A 190 -9.89 -5.29 -31.49
CA GLU A 190 -10.22 -4.07 -32.24
C GLU A 190 -8.97 -3.35 -32.81
N ASN A 191 -7.78 -3.95 -32.67
CA ASN A 191 -6.49 -3.39 -33.16
C ASN A 191 -6.22 -1.98 -32.60
N LEU A 192 -6.49 -1.75 -31.31
CA LEU A 192 -6.26 -0.49 -30.63
C LEU A 192 -4.89 -0.41 -29.95
N SER A 193 -4.08 -1.46 -30.06
CA SER A 193 -2.73 -1.53 -29.49
C SER A 193 -1.70 -0.75 -30.31
N ASP A 194 -0.69 -0.20 -29.66
CA ASP A 194 0.46 0.42 -30.31
C ASP A 194 1.51 -0.66 -30.61
N GLU A 195 1.52 -1.13 -31.85
CA GLU A 195 2.42 -2.20 -32.32
C GLU A 195 3.91 -1.79 -32.25
N ASP A 196 4.21 -0.53 -32.51
CA ASP A 196 5.59 -0.03 -32.45
C ASP A 196 6.09 0.00 -30.99
N PHE A 197 5.25 0.40 -30.05
CA PHE A 197 5.56 0.33 -28.63
C PHE A 197 5.77 -1.13 -28.19
N ILE A 198 4.84 -2.02 -28.54
CA ILE A 198 4.93 -3.45 -28.20
C ILE A 198 6.25 -4.03 -28.69
N LYS A 199 6.56 -3.84 -29.96
CA LYS A 199 7.77 -4.38 -30.60
C LYS A 199 9.07 -3.86 -29.97
N ASN A 200 9.11 -2.58 -29.61
CA ASN A 200 10.35 -1.91 -29.21
C ASN A 200 10.52 -1.81 -27.67
N ARG A 201 9.47 -2.02 -26.89
CA ARG A 201 9.44 -1.71 -25.45
C ARG A 201 8.91 -2.84 -24.57
N THR A 202 8.49 -3.96 -25.15
CA THR A 202 7.99 -5.10 -24.38
C THR A 202 8.68 -6.39 -24.79
N GLU A 203 8.65 -7.37 -23.90
CA GLU A 203 9.03 -8.76 -24.17
C GLU A 203 7.93 -9.70 -23.64
N GLY A 204 7.86 -10.93 -24.18
CA GLY A 204 6.85 -11.91 -23.78
C GLY A 204 5.41 -11.58 -24.20
N PHE A 205 5.23 -10.65 -25.15
CA PHE A 205 3.89 -10.19 -25.55
C PHE A 205 3.03 -11.32 -26.13
N ASN A 206 3.61 -12.20 -26.94
CA ASN A 206 2.83 -13.29 -27.55
C ASN A 206 2.32 -14.29 -26.52
N ASP A 207 3.16 -14.66 -25.56
CA ASP A 207 2.77 -15.58 -24.47
C ASP A 207 1.64 -14.98 -23.61
N TRP A 208 1.71 -13.67 -23.36
CA TRP A 208 0.64 -12.96 -22.66
C TRP A 208 -0.65 -12.86 -23.50
N LYS A 209 -0.52 -12.60 -24.81
CA LYS A 209 -1.65 -12.52 -25.73
C LYS A 209 -2.45 -13.83 -25.75
N ASP A 210 -1.77 -14.97 -25.80
CA ASP A 210 -2.40 -16.29 -25.79
C ASP A 210 -3.21 -16.57 -24.51
N ILE A 211 -2.94 -15.84 -23.42
CA ILE A 211 -3.70 -15.93 -22.16
C ILE A 211 -4.97 -15.05 -22.21
N VAL A 212 -4.92 -13.99 -22.98
CA VAL A 212 -5.98 -12.96 -23.04
C VAL A 212 -7.00 -13.25 -24.13
N ASP A 213 -6.59 -13.90 -25.22
CA ASP A 213 -7.46 -14.35 -26.32
C ASP A 213 -8.33 -15.53 -25.89
#